data_4bb326a27090f228f991965281e9014b
#
_entry.id   4bb326a27090f228f991965281e9014b
#
_cell.length_a   1.000
_cell.length_b   1.000
_cell.length_c   1.000
_cell.angle_alpha   90.00
_cell.angle_beta   90.00
_cell.angle_gamma   90.00
#
_symmetry.space_group_name_H-M   'P 1'
#
loop_
_entity.id
_entity.type
_entity.pdbx_description
1 polymer ?
#
loop_
_entity_poly.entity_id
_entity_poly.type
_entity_poly.pdbx_seq_one_letter_code
_entity_poly.pdbx_strand_id
1 'polypeptide(L)'
;DLLHLASLYAIGVVGAITLNLGATAFNFKIQLKKRERILLYFATLVLACIELTIAIQKHNALIFALAILGAGLALRFIAKAAVPAVIPEEVLSVNVLTVSEAKEIAPLYQSSSLVALKYMNPFLLEEAAMRVKAKGENSVYLTYVEETPPARDLPNEIEPSVQSLELLGQAQKEMEAKGITAVPVWRFGEDPGKLIADAARELGVKTVMMGTTKRSALTNLLRGDVFRTLTRNLPHDCHLVISG
;
A
#
# COMPACT_ATOMS: atom_id res chain seq x y z
N ASP A 1 16.25 16.42 35.24
CA ASP A 1 17.66 16.65 34.87
C ASP A 1 17.87 16.54 33.36
N LEU A 2 18.31 17.63 32.76
CA LEU A 2 18.49 17.76 31.31
C LEU A 2 19.51 16.74 30.76
N LEU A 3 20.51 16.38 31.56
CA LEU A 3 21.55 15.38 31.25
C LEU A 3 20.99 13.95 31.17
N HIS A 4 20.01 13.61 31.98
CA HIS A 4 19.33 12.32 31.89
C HIS A 4 18.46 12.21 30.64
N LEU A 5 17.75 13.28 30.29
CA LEU A 5 16.93 13.34 29.08
C LEU A 5 17.80 13.23 27.83
N ALA A 6 18.93 13.95 27.77
CA ALA A 6 19.86 13.87 26.68
C ALA A 6 20.49 12.46 26.52
N SER A 7 20.78 11.78 27.62
CA SER A 7 21.29 10.40 27.61
C SER A 7 20.28 9.40 27.08
N LEU A 8 19.00 9.53 27.49
CA LEU A 8 17.91 8.69 27.01
C LEU A 8 17.67 8.90 25.52
N TYR A 9 17.69 10.17 25.06
CA TYR A 9 17.56 10.50 23.65
C TYR A 9 18.69 9.91 22.83
N ALA A 10 19.95 10.02 23.31
CA ALA A 10 21.11 9.47 22.61
C ALA A 10 21.01 7.95 22.45
N ILE A 11 20.66 7.19 23.50
CA ILE A 11 20.48 5.74 23.45
C ILE A 11 19.34 5.38 22.45
N GLY A 12 18.21 6.08 22.53
CA GLY A 12 17.08 5.79 21.66
C GLY A 12 17.38 6.04 20.18
N VAL A 13 18.03 7.15 19.85
CA VAL A 13 18.35 7.52 18.47
C VAL A 13 19.44 6.64 17.89
N VAL A 14 20.56 6.45 18.63
CA VAL A 14 21.67 5.61 18.16
C VAL A 14 21.19 4.15 18.01
N GLY A 15 20.42 3.63 18.98
CA GLY A 15 19.84 2.29 18.91
C GLY A 15 18.90 2.09 17.71
N ALA A 16 18.02 3.05 17.44
CA ALA A 16 17.14 2.99 16.28
C ALA A 16 17.93 2.97 14.95
N ILE A 17 18.99 3.79 14.83
CA ILE A 17 19.85 3.82 13.65
C ILE A 17 20.62 2.51 13.51
N THR A 18 21.19 1.99 14.61
CA THR A 18 21.94 0.72 14.63
C THR A 18 21.06 -0.44 14.20
N LEU A 19 19.85 -0.54 14.74
CA LEU A 19 18.88 -1.59 14.39
C LEU A 19 18.46 -1.50 12.91
N ASN A 20 18.20 -0.28 12.41
CA ASN A 20 17.78 -0.09 11.03
C ASN A 20 18.89 -0.43 10.03
N LEU A 21 20.13 0.02 10.28
CA LEU A 21 21.28 -0.35 9.48
C LEU A 21 21.57 -1.86 9.55
N GLY A 22 21.50 -2.45 10.74
CA GLY A 22 21.66 -3.88 10.94
C GLY A 22 20.61 -4.68 10.17
N ALA A 23 19.33 -4.32 10.33
CA ALA A 23 18.24 -4.97 9.61
C ALA A 23 18.44 -4.90 8.08
N THR A 24 18.94 -3.77 7.56
CA THR A 24 19.24 -3.61 6.13
C THR A 24 20.45 -4.46 5.72
N ALA A 25 21.52 -4.48 6.52
CA ALA A 25 22.75 -5.24 6.24
C ALA A 25 22.49 -6.76 6.21
N PHE A 26 21.64 -7.28 7.12
CA PHE A 26 21.29 -8.69 7.24
C PHE A 26 20.10 -9.11 6.35
N ASN A 27 19.46 -8.18 5.68
CA ASN A 27 18.38 -8.50 4.76
C ASN A 27 18.94 -8.96 3.40
N PHE A 28 19.02 -10.28 3.19
CA PHE A 28 19.51 -10.88 1.94
C PHE A 28 18.56 -10.70 0.75
N LYS A 29 17.32 -10.27 0.98
CA LYS A 29 16.36 -9.98 -0.10
C LYS A 29 16.68 -8.65 -0.80
N ILE A 30 17.44 -7.76 -0.15
CA ILE A 30 17.88 -6.50 -0.76
C ILE A 30 19.14 -6.76 -1.57
N GLN A 31 19.09 -6.46 -2.85
CA GLN A 31 20.24 -6.60 -3.77
C GLN A 31 21.23 -5.44 -3.59
N LEU A 32 22.08 -5.54 -2.57
CA LEU A 32 23.17 -4.62 -2.34
C LEU A 32 24.46 -5.14 -2.98
N LYS A 33 25.26 -4.24 -3.56
CA LYS A 33 26.60 -4.57 -4.02
C LYS A 33 27.45 -5.04 -2.83
N LYS A 34 28.34 -6.00 -3.05
CA LYS A 34 29.19 -6.56 -1.97
C LYS A 34 29.93 -5.47 -1.16
N ARG A 35 30.41 -4.41 -1.82
CA ARG A 35 31.09 -3.28 -1.15
C ARG A 35 30.14 -2.50 -0.24
N GLU A 36 28.93 -2.24 -0.66
CA GLU A 36 27.90 -1.53 0.11
C GLU A 36 27.47 -2.35 1.33
N ARG A 37 27.32 -3.65 1.17
CA ARG A 37 26.99 -4.56 2.28
C ARG A 37 28.11 -4.61 3.33
N ILE A 38 29.38 -4.67 2.90
CA ILE A 38 30.53 -4.63 3.83
C ILE A 38 30.55 -3.30 4.60
N LEU A 39 30.32 -2.19 3.91
CA LEU A 39 30.27 -0.87 4.53
C LEU A 39 29.14 -0.76 5.55
N LEU A 40 27.95 -1.32 5.24
CA LEU A 40 26.83 -1.38 6.18
C LEU A 40 27.14 -2.24 7.41
N TYR A 41 27.78 -3.39 7.26
CA TYR A 41 28.24 -4.21 8.41
C TYR A 41 29.23 -3.45 9.28
N PHE A 42 30.20 -2.77 8.67
CA PHE A 42 31.18 -1.98 9.41
C PHE A 42 30.52 -0.83 10.17
N ALA A 43 29.63 -0.07 9.51
CA ALA A 43 28.88 1.01 10.14
C ALA A 43 27.98 0.51 11.30
N THR A 44 27.30 -0.62 11.12
CA THR A 44 26.50 -1.24 12.15
C THR A 44 27.35 -1.67 13.36
N LEU A 45 28.53 -2.26 13.11
CA LEU A 45 29.46 -2.66 14.15
C LEU A 45 29.97 -1.46 14.98
N VAL A 46 30.38 -0.39 14.30
CA VAL A 46 30.86 0.83 14.97
C VAL A 46 29.76 1.45 15.83
N LEU A 47 28.54 1.59 15.29
CA LEU A 47 27.41 2.12 16.04
C LEU A 47 27.02 1.23 17.22
N ALA A 48 27.05 -0.09 17.07
CA ALA A 48 26.79 -1.04 18.17
C ALA A 48 27.84 -0.91 19.27
N CYS A 49 29.13 -0.70 18.94
CA CYS A 49 30.17 -0.47 19.94
C CYS A 49 29.96 0.85 20.70
N ILE A 50 29.54 1.92 20.00
CA ILE A 50 29.24 3.22 20.62
C ILE A 50 28.04 3.05 21.57
N GLU A 51 26.99 2.38 21.13
CA GLU A 51 25.79 2.15 21.94
C GLU A 51 26.09 1.30 23.19
N LEU A 52 26.90 0.27 23.02
CA LEU A 52 27.36 -0.56 24.16
C LEU A 52 28.13 0.26 25.19
N THR A 53 29.01 1.15 24.72
CA THR A 53 29.78 2.05 25.61
C THR A 53 28.83 2.99 26.38
N ILE A 54 27.84 3.58 25.71
CA ILE A 54 26.85 4.46 26.35
C ILE A 54 26.00 3.66 27.34
N ALA A 55 25.58 2.45 26.98
CA ALA A 55 24.77 1.59 27.83
C ALA A 55 25.48 1.18 29.12
N ILE A 56 26.78 0.88 29.03
CA ILE A 56 27.61 0.55 30.22
C ILE A 56 27.77 1.75 31.17
N GLN A 57 27.96 2.95 30.61
CA GLN A 57 28.15 4.17 31.38
C GLN A 57 26.85 4.71 31.98
N LYS A 58 25.70 4.41 31.40
CA LYS A 58 24.38 4.98 31.77
C LYS A 58 23.36 3.89 32.11
N HIS A 59 23.64 3.09 33.14
CA HIS A 59 22.82 1.94 33.55
C HIS A 59 21.33 2.26 33.70
N ASN A 60 20.99 3.38 34.32
CA ASN A 60 19.60 3.78 34.56
C ASN A 60 18.86 4.10 33.24
N ALA A 61 19.54 4.69 32.26
CA ALA A 61 18.98 4.99 30.98
C ALA A 61 18.75 3.71 30.14
N LEU A 62 19.63 2.71 30.28
CA LEU A 62 19.48 1.39 29.66
C LEU A 62 18.23 0.66 30.17
N ILE A 63 18.06 0.61 31.52
CA ILE A 63 16.89 -0.05 32.13
C ILE A 63 15.59 0.58 31.65
N PHE A 64 15.53 1.93 31.57
CA PHE A 64 14.37 2.64 31.10
C PHE A 64 14.08 2.36 29.61
N ALA A 65 15.11 2.36 28.76
CA ALA A 65 14.97 2.04 27.34
C ALA A 65 14.46 0.61 27.12
N LEU A 66 14.99 -0.37 27.89
CA LEU A 66 14.53 -1.75 27.85
C LEU A 66 13.08 -1.91 28.34
N ALA A 67 12.67 -1.14 29.35
CA ALA A 67 11.29 -1.16 29.82
C ALA A 67 10.31 -0.66 28.76
N ILE A 68 10.63 0.45 28.08
CA ILE A 68 9.81 0.99 26.98
C ILE A 68 9.77 0.03 25.79
N LEU A 69 10.92 -0.53 25.41
CA LEU A 69 10.99 -1.52 24.34
C LEU A 69 10.17 -2.76 24.67
N GLY A 70 10.28 -3.27 25.89
CA GLY A 70 9.51 -4.41 26.38
C GLY A 70 8.01 -4.14 26.37
N ALA A 71 7.58 -2.96 26.84
CA ALA A 71 6.19 -2.54 26.80
C ALA A 71 5.68 -2.43 25.35
N GLY A 72 6.46 -1.83 24.45
CA GLY A 72 6.11 -1.73 23.03
C GLY A 72 5.99 -3.10 22.34
N LEU A 73 6.91 -4.01 22.63
CA LEU A 73 6.84 -5.38 22.12
C LEU A 73 5.66 -6.15 22.71
N ALA A 74 5.37 -6.01 24.01
CA ALA A 74 4.21 -6.63 24.64
C ALA A 74 2.90 -6.13 24.01
N LEU A 75 2.75 -4.82 23.82
CA LEU A 75 1.60 -4.24 23.12
C LEU A 75 1.47 -4.77 21.70
N ARG A 76 2.58 -4.89 20.97
CA ARG A 76 2.58 -5.48 19.62
C ARG A 76 2.15 -6.95 19.62
N PHE A 77 2.60 -7.74 20.61
CA PHE A 77 2.19 -9.13 20.78
C PHE A 77 0.70 -9.24 21.09
N ILE A 78 0.19 -8.39 21.99
CA ILE A 78 -1.24 -8.35 22.35
C ILE A 78 -2.06 -7.91 21.13
N ALA A 79 -1.65 -6.87 20.40
CA ALA A 79 -2.32 -6.42 19.20
C ALA A 79 -2.32 -7.49 18.10
N LYS A 80 -1.21 -8.23 17.93
CA LYS A 80 -1.12 -9.31 16.96
C LYS A 80 -1.96 -10.54 17.35
N ALA A 81 -2.11 -10.80 18.65
CA ALA A 81 -3.00 -11.85 19.16
C ALA A 81 -4.47 -11.45 19.10
N ALA A 82 -4.79 -10.14 19.19
CA ALA A 82 -6.14 -9.61 19.12
C ALA A 82 -6.66 -9.47 17.68
N VAL A 83 -5.78 -9.46 16.69
CA VAL A 83 -6.17 -9.52 15.27
C VAL A 83 -5.79 -10.92 14.78
N PRO A 84 -6.74 -11.85 14.73
CA PRO A 84 -6.49 -13.11 14.07
C PRO A 84 -6.17 -12.80 12.62
N ALA A 85 -4.94 -13.08 12.20
CA ALA A 85 -4.58 -13.15 10.78
C ALA A 85 -5.19 -14.42 10.15
N VAL A 86 -6.45 -14.65 10.41
CA VAL A 86 -7.27 -15.55 9.61
C VAL A 86 -7.65 -14.71 8.41
N ILE A 87 -6.80 -14.72 7.38
CA ILE A 87 -7.24 -14.38 6.04
C ILE A 87 -8.33 -15.42 5.76
N PRO A 88 -9.60 -15.04 5.65
CA PRO A 88 -10.63 -16.00 5.30
C PRO A 88 -10.18 -16.66 3.99
N GLU A 89 -10.18 -17.97 3.95
CA GLU A 89 -9.82 -18.76 2.75
C GLU A 89 -10.61 -18.29 1.51
N GLU A 90 -11.76 -17.70 1.76
CA GLU A 90 -12.65 -17.02 0.82
C GLU A 90 -12.04 -15.75 0.16
N VAL A 91 -11.10 -15.06 0.82
CA VAL A 91 -10.40 -13.89 0.26
C VAL A 91 -9.29 -14.31 -0.71
N LEU A 92 -8.69 -15.46 -0.49
CA LEU A 92 -7.71 -16.06 -1.42
C LEU A 92 -8.36 -16.61 -2.70
N SER A 93 -9.69 -16.75 -2.73
CA SER A 93 -10.44 -17.22 -3.91
C SER A 93 -10.84 -16.10 -4.88
N VAL A 94 -10.53 -14.84 -4.56
CA VAL A 94 -10.79 -13.72 -5.47
C VAL A 94 -9.85 -13.80 -6.67
N ASN A 95 -10.40 -14.08 -7.83
CA ASN A 95 -9.64 -14.10 -9.07
C ASN A 95 -9.42 -12.63 -9.52
N VAL A 96 -8.31 -12.07 -9.07
CA VAL A 96 -7.92 -10.70 -9.43
C VAL A 96 -7.16 -10.76 -10.75
N LEU A 97 -7.64 -10.03 -11.73
CA LEU A 97 -7.14 -10.04 -13.09
C LEU A 97 -6.13 -8.91 -13.32
N THR A 98 -5.18 -9.18 -14.19
CA THR A 98 -4.42 -8.11 -14.83
C THR A 98 -5.32 -7.39 -15.85
N VAL A 99 -4.94 -6.19 -16.28
CA VAL A 99 -5.72 -5.47 -17.30
C VAL A 99 -5.78 -6.24 -18.63
N SER A 100 -4.72 -6.96 -18.98
CA SER A 100 -4.69 -7.77 -20.19
C SER A 100 -5.71 -8.91 -20.13
N GLU A 101 -5.78 -9.63 -19.02
CA GLU A 101 -6.78 -10.68 -18.79
C GLU A 101 -8.20 -10.11 -18.73
N ALA A 102 -8.39 -8.98 -18.04
CA ALA A 102 -9.67 -8.30 -17.97
C ALA A 102 -10.15 -7.83 -19.35
N LYS A 103 -9.23 -7.44 -20.23
CA LYS A 103 -9.54 -7.06 -21.61
C LYS A 103 -10.01 -8.25 -22.46
N GLU A 104 -9.46 -9.43 -22.25
CA GLU A 104 -9.90 -10.65 -22.96
C GLU A 104 -11.33 -11.03 -22.63
N ILE A 105 -11.75 -10.82 -21.37
CA ILE A 105 -13.11 -11.11 -20.90
C ILE A 105 -14.06 -9.91 -21.01
N ALA A 106 -13.56 -8.70 -21.36
CA ALA A 106 -14.36 -7.49 -21.46
C ALA A 106 -15.63 -7.64 -22.34
N PRO A 107 -15.60 -8.38 -23.48
CA PRO A 107 -16.79 -8.59 -24.29
C PRO A 107 -17.93 -9.31 -23.56
N LEU A 108 -17.62 -10.09 -22.53
CA LEU A 108 -18.61 -10.83 -21.74
C LEU A 108 -19.36 -9.93 -20.75
N TYR A 109 -18.71 -8.87 -20.26
CA TYR A 109 -19.23 -8.03 -19.19
C TYR A 109 -19.86 -6.72 -19.65
N GLN A 110 -19.55 -6.24 -20.84
CA GLN A 110 -20.09 -5.01 -21.45
C GLN A 110 -20.13 -3.81 -20.50
N SER A 111 -19.13 -3.66 -19.64
CA SER A 111 -19.07 -2.57 -18.68
C SER A 111 -18.42 -1.33 -19.27
N SER A 112 -19.08 -0.18 -19.14
CA SER A 112 -18.50 1.11 -19.51
C SER A 112 -17.93 1.90 -18.32
N SER A 113 -17.91 1.30 -17.14
CA SER A 113 -17.58 1.98 -15.89
C SER A 113 -16.44 1.28 -15.14
N LEU A 114 -15.49 2.08 -14.63
CA LEU A 114 -14.36 1.64 -13.82
C LEU A 114 -14.34 2.41 -12.51
N VAL A 115 -14.24 1.71 -11.39
CA VAL A 115 -14.12 2.28 -10.04
C VAL A 115 -12.70 2.11 -9.55
N ALA A 116 -12.02 3.23 -9.29
CA ALA A 116 -10.67 3.23 -8.74
C ALA A 116 -10.72 3.29 -7.21
N LEU A 117 -10.22 2.25 -6.58
CA LEU A 117 -10.19 2.08 -5.12
C LEU A 117 -8.77 2.32 -4.59
N LYS A 118 -8.68 3.01 -3.46
CA LYS A 118 -7.46 3.09 -2.64
C LYS A 118 -7.67 2.48 -1.27
N TYR A 119 -8.90 2.54 -0.80
CA TYR A 119 -9.39 1.96 0.44
C TYR A 119 -10.88 1.65 0.26
N MET A 120 -11.42 0.83 1.14
CA MET A 120 -12.85 0.53 1.12
C MET A 120 -13.66 1.81 1.33
N ASN A 121 -14.52 2.14 0.37
CA ASN A 121 -15.39 3.31 0.39
C ASN A 121 -16.81 2.91 -0.02
N PRO A 122 -17.69 2.60 0.96
CA PRO A 122 -19.05 2.17 0.67
C PRO A 122 -19.87 3.20 -0.12
N PHE A 123 -19.67 4.49 0.12
CA PHE A 123 -20.37 5.56 -0.62
C PHE A 123 -20.00 5.57 -2.11
N LEU A 124 -18.70 5.39 -2.42
CA LEU A 124 -18.25 5.31 -3.80
C LEU A 124 -18.86 4.07 -4.50
N LEU A 125 -18.90 2.93 -3.82
CA LEU A 125 -19.47 1.71 -4.37
C LEU A 125 -20.99 1.81 -4.54
N GLU A 126 -21.69 2.49 -3.64
CA GLU A 126 -23.11 2.74 -3.77
C GLU A 126 -23.43 3.66 -4.95
N GLU A 127 -22.70 4.77 -5.08
CA GLU A 127 -22.84 5.68 -6.22
C GLU A 127 -22.52 4.97 -7.54
N ALA A 128 -21.46 4.15 -7.55
CA ALA A 128 -21.11 3.35 -8.72
C ALA A 128 -22.25 2.39 -9.11
N ALA A 129 -22.82 1.71 -8.14
CA ALA A 129 -23.94 0.81 -8.36
C ALA A 129 -25.16 1.52 -8.93
N MET A 130 -25.52 2.68 -8.39
CA MET A 130 -26.63 3.48 -8.91
C MET A 130 -26.39 3.92 -10.37
N ARG A 131 -25.18 4.38 -10.68
CA ARG A 131 -24.85 4.86 -12.04
C ARG A 131 -24.81 3.74 -13.07
N VAL A 132 -24.25 2.59 -12.70
CA VAL A 132 -24.22 1.39 -13.55
C VAL A 132 -25.63 0.95 -13.90
N LYS A 133 -26.52 0.85 -12.89
CA LYS A 133 -27.93 0.51 -13.10
C LYS A 133 -28.68 1.55 -13.93
N ALA A 134 -28.42 2.83 -13.69
CA ALA A 134 -29.06 3.91 -14.46
C ALA A 134 -28.69 3.88 -15.95
N LYS A 135 -27.52 3.32 -16.31
CA LYS A 135 -27.11 3.06 -17.68
C LYS A 135 -27.68 1.77 -18.28
N GLY A 136 -28.39 0.97 -17.50
CA GLY A 136 -28.85 -0.36 -17.90
C GLY A 136 -27.73 -1.41 -17.94
N GLU A 137 -26.59 -1.13 -17.34
CA GLU A 137 -25.46 -2.06 -17.22
C GLU A 137 -25.60 -2.90 -15.96
N ASN A 138 -25.01 -4.08 -15.93
CA ASN A 138 -25.01 -5.00 -14.78
C ASN A 138 -23.61 -5.35 -14.30
N SER A 139 -22.58 -4.71 -14.83
CA SER A 139 -21.19 -5.00 -14.51
C SER A 139 -20.33 -3.74 -14.36
N VAL A 140 -19.22 -3.86 -13.62
CA VAL A 140 -18.28 -2.77 -13.35
C VAL A 140 -16.86 -3.32 -13.15
N TYR A 141 -15.85 -2.59 -13.62
CA TYR A 141 -14.47 -2.89 -13.29
C TYR A 141 -14.10 -2.22 -11.97
N LEU A 142 -13.51 -2.98 -11.03
CA LEU A 142 -12.94 -2.45 -9.80
C LEU A 142 -11.42 -2.47 -9.93
N THR A 143 -10.78 -1.32 -9.92
CA THR A 143 -9.31 -1.28 -10.02
C THR A 143 -8.65 -0.80 -8.75
N TYR A 144 -7.58 -1.49 -8.38
CA TYR A 144 -6.65 -1.08 -7.34
C TYR A 144 -5.24 -1.01 -7.92
N VAL A 145 -4.57 0.10 -7.64
CA VAL A 145 -3.17 0.30 -8.01
C VAL A 145 -2.30 0.19 -6.77
N GLU A 146 -1.46 -0.82 -6.75
CA GLU A 146 -0.45 -0.99 -5.72
C GLU A 146 0.78 -0.16 -6.06
N GLU A 147 1.08 0.82 -5.20
CA GLU A 147 2.18 1.76 -5.44
C GLU A 147 3.52 1.13 -5.07
N THR A 148 4.48 1.18 -5.98
CA THR A 148 5.87 0.84 -5.69
C THR A 148 6.57 2.00 -5.01
N PRO A 149 7.44 1.74 -4.01
CA PRO A 149 8.42 2.72 -3.59
C PRO A 149 9.40 3.00 -4.74
N PRO A 150 9.75 4.26 -5.01
CA PRO A 150 10.81 4.56 -5.97
C PRO A 150 12.11 3.87 -5.53
N ALA A 151 12.83 3.24 -6.46
CA ALA A 151 14.11 2.55 -6.27
C ALA A 151 14.07 1.11 -5.72
N ARG A 152 13.18 0.26 -6.20
CA ARG A 152 13.31 -1.18 -6.02
C ARG A 152 13.43 -1.86 -7.38
N ASP A 153 14.48 -2.70 -7.54
CA ASP A 153 14.49 -3.70 -8.61
C ASP A 153 13.24 -4.58 -8.43
N LEU A 154 12.37 -4.57 -9.42
CA LEU A 154 11.11 -5.30 -9.38
C LEU A 154 11.42 -6.81 -9.43
N PRO A 155 10.75 -7.64 -8.62
CA PRO A 155 10.81 -9.08 -8.79
C PRO A 155 10.27 -9.46 -10.18
N ASN A 156 10.80 -10.54 -10.76
CA ASN A 156 10.38 -11.02 -12.07
C ASN A 156 8.91 -11.47 -12.14
N GLU A 157 8.32 -11.79 -11.00
CA GLU A 157 6.91 -12.10 -10.84
C GLU A 157 6.34 -11.17 -9.76
N ILE A 158 5.39 -10.34 -10.16
CA ILE A 158 4.74 -9.39 -9.27
C ILE A 158 3.32 -9.93 -9.05
N GLU A 159 3.07 -10.37 -7.82
CA GLU A 159 1.74 -10.82 -7.38
C GLU A 159 1.05 -9.74 -6.56
N PRO A 160 -0.30 -9.69 -6.58
CA PRO A 160 -1.07 -8.81 -5.71
C PRO A 160 -0.75 -9.08 -4.24
N SER A 161 -0.58 -8.02 -3.45
CA SER A 161 -0.44 -8.17 -2.00
C SER A 161 -1.74 -8.68 -1.37
N VAL A 162 -1.63 -9.28 -0.19
CA VAL A 162 -2.81 -9.71 0.59
C VAL A 162 -3.79 -8.56 0.80
N GLN A 163 -3.28 -7.35 1.04
CA GLN A 163 -4.10 -6.15 1.20
C GLN A 163 -4.88 -5.79 -0.07
N SER A 164 -4.26 -5.97 -1.24
CA SER A 164 -4.92 -5.75 -2.54
C SER A 164 -6.05 -6.75 -2.76
N LEU A 165 -5.79 -8.02 -2.46
CA LEU A 165 -6.77 -9.10 -2.57
C LEU A 165 -7.96 -8.90 -1.64
N GLU A 166 -7.70 -8.55 -0.37
CA GLU A 166 -8.74 -8.27 0.62
C GLU A 166 -9.63 -7.10 0.19
N LEU A 167 -9.02 -5.98 -0.24
CA LEU A 167 -9.76 -4.80 -0.66
C LEU A 167 -10.65 -5.09 -1.87
N LEU A 168 -10.08 -5.70 -2.90
CA LEU A 168 -10.80 -6.01 -4.13
C LEU A 168 -11.89 -7.06 -3.88
N GLY A 169 -11.62 -8.08 -3.05
CA GLY A 169 -12.59 -9.10 -2.68
C GLY A 169 -13.76 -8.55 -1.88
N GLN A 170 -13.51 -7.65 -0.92
CA GLN A 170 -14.59 -6.99 -0.16
C GLN A 170 -15.42 -6.09 -1.07
N ALA A 171 -14.78 -5.31 -1.94
CA ALA A 171 -15.49 -4.44 -2.88
C ALA A 171 -16.33 -5.25 -3.90
N GLN A 172 -15.80 -6.39 -4.36
CA GLN A 172 -16.51 -7.30 -5.24
C GLN A 172 -17.79 -7.84 -4.58
N LYS A 173 -17.67 -8.39 -3.36
CA LYS A 173 -18.82 -8.89 -2.60
C LYS A 173 -19.89 -7.82 -2.37
N GLU A 174 -19.47 -6.59 -2.09
CA GLU A 174 -20.40 -5.47 -1.90
C GLU A 174 -21.15 -5.10 -3.18
N MET A 175 -20.49 -5.13 -4.33
CA MET A 175 -21.13 -4.89 -5.62
C MET A 175 -22.05 -6.03 -6.02
N GLU A 176 -21.66 -7.28 -5.80
CA GLU A 176 -22.47 -8.48 -6.04
C GLU A 176 -23.73 -8.50 -5.16
N ALA A 177 -23.62 -8.08 -3.89
CA ALA A 177 -24.77 -7.91 -3.01
C ALA A 177 -25.80 -6.87 -3.53
N LYS A 178 -25.33 -5.93 -4.35
CA LYS A 178 -26.17 -4.95 -5.05
C LYS A 178 -26.66 -5.44 -6.42
N GLY A 179 -26.35 -6.69 -6.80
CA GLY A 179 -26.73 -7.30 -8.08
C GLY A 179 -25.93 -6.79 -9.27
N ILE A 180 -24.69 -6.38 -9.04
CA ILE A 180 -23.75 -5.91 -10.08
C ILE A 180 -22.54 -6.83 -10.09
N THR A 181 -22.23 -7.39 -11.25
CA THR A 181 -21.04 -8.21 -11.42
C THR A 181 -19.80 -7.32 -11.42
N ALA A 182 -18.94 -7.53 -10.45
CA ALA A 182 -17.70 -6.74 -10.33
C ALA A 182 -16.50 -7.54 -10.84
N VAL A 183 -15.71 -6.93 -11.71
CA VAL A 183 -14.48 -7.52 -12.26
C VAL A 183 -13.29 -6.84 -11.57
N PRO A 184 -12.61 -7.52 -10.64
CA PRO A 184 -11.48 -6.96 -9.93
C PRO A 184 -10.24 -6.95 -10.83
N VAL A 185 -9.64 -5.76 -10.98
CA VAL A 185 -8.46 -5.51 -11.81
C VAL A 185 -7.36 -4.92 -10.95
N TRP A 186 -6.21 -5.55 -10.94
CA TRP A 186 -5.05 -5.11 -10.20
C TRP A 186 -3.98 -4.54 -11.13
N ARG A 187 -3.34 -3.48 -10.67
CA ARG A 187 -2.17 -2.88 -11.30
C ARG A 187 -1.10 -2.54 -10.28
N PHE A 188 0.13 -2.49 -10.75
CA PHE A 188 1.31 -2.20 -9.95
C PHE A 188 2.17 -1.15 -10.64
N GLY A 189 2.67 -0.16 -9.88
CA GLY A 189 3.59 0.84 -10.41
C GLY A 189 3.65 2.13 -9.61
N GLU A 190 4.42 3.09 -10.12
CA GLU A 190 4.78 4.32 -9.40
C GLU A 190 3.73 5.43 -9.50
N ASP A 191 3.00 5.50 -10.61
CA ASP A 191 2.02 6.56 -10.89
C ASP A 191 0.60 6.01 -11.00
N PRO A 192 -0.15 5.98 -9.89
CA PRO A 192 -1.51 5.45 -9.88
C PRO A 192 -2.44 6.19 -10.84
N GLY A 193 -2.27 7.52 -11.01
CA GLY A 193 -3.11 8.30 -11.89
C GLY A 193 -2.96 7.89 -13.35
N LYS A 194 -1.73 7.68 -13.79
CA LYS A 194 -1.43 7.20 -15.14
C LYS A 194 -1.94 5.77 -15.33
N LEU A 195 -1.68 4.88 -14.37
CA LEU A 195 -2.08 3.48 -14.45
C LEU A 195 -3.60 3.29 -14.50
N ILE A 196 -4.37 4.11 -13.78
CA ILE A 196 -5.83 4.11 -13.85
C ILE A 196 -6.30 4.61 -15.23
N ALA A 197 -5.69 5.67 -15.76
CA ALA A 197 -6.02 6.17 -17.11
C ALA A 197 -5.70 5.15 -18.20
N ASP A 198 -4.58 4.45 -18.09
CA ASP A 198 -4.20 3.39 -19.02
C ASP A 198 -5.16 2.20 -18.93
N ALA A 199 -5.59 1.81 -17.72
CA ALA A 199 -6.61 0.78 -17.54
C ALA A 199 -7.94 1.22 -18.20
N ALA A 200 -8.36 2.46 -17.99
CA ALA A 200 -9.58 2.99 -18.60
C ALA A 200 -9.52 2.93 -20.13
N ARG A 201 -8.37 3.26 -20.72
CA ARG A 201 -8.13 3.22 -22.16
C ARG A 201 -8.13 1.79 -22.69
N GLU A 202 -7.42 0.88 -22.03
CA GLU A 202 -7.28 -0.52 -22.44
C GLU A 202 -8.59 -1.30 -22.35
N LEU A 203 -9.40 -1.02 -21.32
CA LEU A 203 -10.72 -1.62 -21.12
C LEU A 203 -11.84 -0.92 -21.90
N GLY A 204 -11.55 0.23 -22.53
CA GLY A 204 -12.53 0.99 -23.32
C GLY A 204 -13.66 1.59 -22.50
N VAL A 205 -13.45 1.84 -21.19
CA VAL A 205 -14.49 2.40 -20.33
C VAL A 205 -14.70 3.89 -20.61
N LYS A 206 -15.93 4.34 -20.42
CA LYS A 206 -16.35 5.73 -20.63
C LYS A 206 -16.51 6.52 -19.35
N THR A 207 -16.48 5.86 -18.21
CA THR A 207 -16.61 6.51 -16.91
C THR A 207 -15.61 5.91 -15.92
N VAL A 208 -14.77 6.77 -15.35
CA VAL A 208 -13.93 6.44 -14.22
C VAL A 208 -14.50 7.09 -12.96
N MET A 209 -14.70 6.33 -11.91
CA MET A 209 -15.19 6.81 -10.63
C MET A 209 -14.10 6.64 -9.59
N MET A 210 -13.87 7.64 -8.76
CA MET A 210 -12.90 7.59 -7.66
C MET A 210 -13.41 8.37 -6.45
N GLY A 211 -12.96 7.95 -5.27
CA GLY A 211 -13.21 8.68 -4.03
C GLY A 211 -12.31 9.90 -3.89
N THR A 212 -12.71 10.85 -3.04
CA THR A 212 -11.85 11.97 -2.66
C THR A 212 -10.59 11.47 -1.94
N THR A 213 -9.43 12.01 -2.33
CA THR A 213 -8.16 11.62 -1.72
C THR A 213 -7.97 12.33 -0.38
N LYS A 214 -7.80 11.58 0.71
CA LYS A 214 -7.44 12.11 2.04
C LYS A 214 -5.92 12.32 2.20
N ARG A 215 -5.17 12.41 1.10
CA ARG A 215 -3.73 12.62 1.15
C ARG A 215 -3.42 14.02 1.69
N SER A 216 -2.43 14.11 2.59
CA SER A 216 -1.92 15.39 3.05
C SER A 216 -1.28 16.19 1.90
N ALA A 217 -1.29 17.52 2.00
CA ALA A 217 -0.63 18.38 1.00
C ALA A 217 0.83 18.00 0.76
N LEU A 218 1.54 17.54 1.78
CA LEU A 218 2.93 17.07 1.70
C LEU A 218 3.05 15.78 0.87
N THR A 219 2.13 14.84 1.00
CA THR A 219 2.12 13.58 0.22
C THR A 219 1.84 13.86 -1.25
N ASN A 220 0.94 14.78 -1.55
CA ASN A 220 0.65 15.20 -2.91
C ASN A 220 1.85 15.90 -3.57
N LEU A 221 2.62 16.66 -2.78
CA LEU A 221 3.83 17.34 -3.27
C LEU A 221 4.96 16.35 -3.59
N LEU A 222 5.11 15.29 -2.79
CA LEU A 222 6.21 14.32 -2.91
C LEU A 222 5.92 13.19 -3.90
N ARG A 223 4.66 12.77 -4.07
CA ARG A 223 4.26 11.61 -4.89
C ARG A 223 3.38 11.96 -6.08
N GLY A 224 3.14 13.24 -6.34
CA GLY A 224 2.24 13.71 -7.37
C GLY A 224 0.76 13.65 -6.98
N ASP A 225 -0.04 14.42 -7.69
CA ASP A 225 -1.49 14.48 -7.53
C ASP A 225 -2.12 13.46 -8.48
N VAL A 226 -2.60 12.35 -7.92
CA VAL A 226 -3.27 11.26 -8.66
C VAL A 226 -4.41 11.80 -9.53
N PHE A 227 -5.20 12.72 -8.97
CA PHE A 227 -6.31 13.35 -9.69
C PHE A 227 -5.83 14.10 -10.92
N ARG A 228 -4.81 14.96 -10.75
CA ARG A 228 -4.25 15.76 -11.84
C ARG A 228 -3.65 14.88 -12.94
N THR A 229 -2.89 13.86 -12.55
CA THR A 229 -2.27 12.92 -13.48
C THR A 229 -3.35 12.11 -14.21
N LEU A 230 -4.35 11.62 -13.49
CA LEU A 230 -5.48 10.89 -14.06
C LEU A 230 -6.21 11.76 -15.08
N THR A 231 -6.65 12.97 -14.70
CA THR A 231 -7.39 13.88 -15.58
C THR A 231 -6.61 14.23 -16.87
N ARG A 232 -5.29 14.38 -16.74
CA ARG A 232 -4.43 14.70 -17.89
C ARG A 232 -4.27 13.54 -18.86
N ASN A 233 -4.36 12.30 -18.38
CA ASN A 233 -4.08 11.09 -19.17
C ASN A 233 -5.35 10.31 -19.58
N LEU A 234 -6.52 10.69 -19.06
CA LEU A 234 -7.79 10.06 -19.43
C LEU A 234 -8.08 10.24 -20.94
N PRO A 235 -8.69 9.24 -21.58
CA PRO A 235 -9.23 9.39 -22.93
C PRO A 235 -10.24 10.54 -23.02
N HIS A 236 -10.30 11.24 -24.16
CA HIS A 236 -11.18 12.39 -24.34
C HIS A 236 -12.68 12.09 -24.23
N ASP A 237 -13.05 10.84 -24.49
CA ASP A 237 -14.44 10.34 -24.39
C ASP A 237 -14.76 9.70 -23.03
N CYS A 238 -13.82 9.77 -22.06
CA CYS A 238 -13.97 9.22 -20.74
C CYS A 238 -14.25 10.32 -19.70
N HIS A 239 -15.30 10.15 -18.92
CA HIS A 239 -15.70 11.08 -17.88
C HIS A 239 -15.16 10.64 -16.50
N LEU A 240 -14.62 11.60 -15.74
CA LEU A 240 -14.20 11.37 -14.37
C LEU A 240 -15.28 11.82 -13.39
N VAL A 241 -15.69 10.92 -12.50
CA VAL A 241 -16.64 11.16 -11.41
C VAL A 241 -15.91 11.05 -10.09
N ILE A 242 -16.02 12.07 -9.26
CA ILE A 242 -15.43 12.09 -7.93
C ILE A 242 -16.57 11.99 -6.90
N SER A 243 -16.50 10.97 -6.06
CA SER A 243 -17.42 10.76 -4.95
C SER A 243 -16.71 11.07 -3.64
N GLY A 244 -17.33 11.85 -2.78
CA GLY A 244 -16.73 12.34 -1.53
C GLY A 244 -17.35 11.80 -0.27
#